data_a79aec85f657a616042abf52f605c481
#
_entry.id   a79aec85f657a616042abf52f605c481
#
_cell.length_a   1.000
_cell.length_b   1.000
_cell.length_c   1.000
_cell.angle_alpha   90.00
_cell.angle_beta   90.00
_cell.angle_gamma   90.00
#
_symmetry.space_group_name_H-M   'P 1'
#
loop_
_entity.id
_entity.type
_entity.pdbx_description
1 polymer ?
#
loop_
_entity_poly.entity_id
_entity_poly.type
_entity_poly.pdbx_seq_one_letter_code
_entity_poly.pdbx_strand_id
1 'polypeptide(L)'
;MATHRSEKDSMGAIDVPADKLWGAQTQRSLEHFRISTEKMPVALIQALALTKRAAAKVNMDLGLLPAERGNAIIQAADEVLEGKHPNEFPLAIWQTGSGTQTNMNMNEVLANRASEILGGERGMGRKVHPNDDVNKSQSSNDVFPTAMHVAAVIALREQLIPQLKALHKTLSEKANAFADIVKIGRTHLQDATPLTLGQEISGWVAMLEHNLKHIDNSLPHLAELALGGTAVGTGLNTHPEYADRVAKALAEITSQPFVTAPNKFEALATCDALVHAHGALKGLAASLMKIANDVRWLASGPRCGIGEITIPENEPGSSIMPGKVNPTQCEAMTMLCCQVMGNDVAVNMGGASGNFELNVFRPMVIHNFLQSVRLLADGMESFNEHCAVGIEPNRERISQLLNESLMLVTALNTHIGYDKAAEIAKKAHKEGLTLKAAALKLGYLSEEEFNEWVRPEEMVGSMKR
;
A
#
# COMPACT_ATOMS: atom_id res chain seq x y z
N MET A 1 -4.81 40.32 -24.23
CA MET A 1 -5.88 39.38 -23.80
C MET A 1 -6.14 39.65 -22.33
N ALA A 2 -7.38 39.59 -21.85
CA ALA A 2 -7.68 39.75 -20.43
C ALA A 2 -6.96 38.61 -19.65
N THR A 3 -6.29 38.97 -18.54
CA THR A 3 -5.57 38.03 -17.69
C THR A 3 -6.51 37.18 -16.82
N HIS A 4 -7.74 37.67 -16.61
CA HIS A 4 -8.80 37.05 -15.82
C HIS A 4 -10.13 37.09 -16.55
N ARG A 5 -11.03 36.14 -16.21
CA ARG A 5 -12.43 36.14 -16.58
C ARG A 5 -13.29 36.08 -15.31
N SER A 6 -14.50 36.66 -15.40
CA SER A 6 -15.46 36.55 -14.30
C SER A 6 -16.21 35.22 -14.35
N GLU A 7 -16.26 34.54 -13.22
CA GLU A 7 -17.07 33.35 -12.96
C GLU A 7 -18.06 33.67 -11.83
N LYS A 8 -19.13 32.88 -11.72
CA LYS A 8 -20.16 33.11 -10.71
C LYS A 8 -20.60 31.78 -10.08
N ASP A 9 -20.78 31.82 -8.79
CA ASP A 9 -21.47 30.76 -8.02
C ASP A 9 -22.56 31.38 -7.11
N SER A 10 -23.13 30.61 -6.19
CA SER A 10 -24.18 31.09 -5.26
C SER A 10 -23.70 32.20 -4.31
N MET A 11 -22.39 32.39 -4.15
CA MET A 11 -21.78 33.43 -3.32
C MET A 11 -21.50 34.74 -4.08
N GLY A 12 -21.72 34.74 -5.40
CA GLY A 12 -21.49 35.89 -6.25
C GLY A 12 -20.36 35.70 -7.26
N ALA A 13 -19.94 36.80 -7.90
CA ALA A 13 -18.89 36.81 -8.91
C ALA A 13 -17.49 36.76 -8.26
N ILE A 14 -16.54 36.12 -8.96
CA ILE A 14 -15.12 36.09 -8.62
C ILE A 14 -14.28 36.00 -9.88
N ASP A 15 -13.10 36.61 -9.87
CA ASP A 15 -12.16 36.58 -10.98
C ASP A 15 -11.33 35.29 -10.95
N VAL A 16 -11.28 34.60 -12.10
CA VAL A 16 -10.52 33.38 -12.32
C VAL A 16 -9.51 33.60 -13.44
N PRO A 17 -8.28 33.06 -13.39
CA PRO A 17 -7.32 33.19 -14.49
C PRO A 17 -7.93 32.71 -15.81
N ALA A 18 -7.82 33.54 -16.87
CA ALA A 18 -8.53 33.30 -18.13
C ALA A 18 -8.09 32.00 -18.85
N ASP A 19 -6.85 31.57 -18.62
CA ASP A 19 -6.26 30.36 -19.21
C ASP A 19 -6.71 29.07 -18.53
N LYS A 20 -7.27 29.12 -17.31
CA LYS A 20 -7.67 27.98 -16.52
C LYS A 20 -9.07 27.46 -16.87
N LEU A 21 -9.27 26.15 -16.71
CA LEU A 21 -10.57 25.49 -16.89
C LEU A 21 -11.43 25.50 -15.62
N TRP A 22 -10.83 25.64 -14.43
CA TRP A 22 -11.62 25.70 -13.20
C TRP A 22 -12.48 26.96 -13.11
N GLY A 23 -13.45 26.94 -12.21
CA GLY A 23 -14.40 28.03 -12.04
C GLY A 23 -14.35 28.68 -10.65
N ALA A 24 -15.49 29.28 -10.27
CA ALA A 24 -15.61 30.10 -9.07
C ALA A 24 -15.33 29.33 -7.77
N GLN A 25 -15.88 28.14 -7.59
CA GLN A 25 -15.73 27.39 -6.34
C GLN A 25 -14.29 26.92 -6.11
N THR A 26 -13.60 26.47 -7.17
CA THR A 26 -12.18 26.14 -7.10
C THR A 26 -11.34 27.37 -6.76
N GLN A 27 -11.62 28.51 -7.39
CA GLN A 27 -10.90 29.76 -7.10
C GLN A 27 -11.07 30.17 -5.64
N ARG A 28 -12.27 30.09 -5.08
CA ARG A 28 -12.50 30.39 -3.65
C ARG A 28 -11.71 29.46 -2.76
N SER A 29 -11.66 28.15 -3.08
CA SER A 29 -10.87 27.19 -2.31
C SER A 29 -9.38 27.52 -2.32
N LEU A 30 -8.83 27.93 -3.46
CA LEU A 30 -7.44 28.38 -3.58
C LEU A 30 -7.13 29.60 -2.72
N GLU A 31 -8.09 30.51 -2.57
CA GLU A 31 -7.92 31.72 -1.76
C GLU A 31 -8.03 31.44 -0.26
N HIS A 32 -8.95 30.54 0.15
CA HIS A 32 -9.27 30.30 1.56
C HIS A 32 -8.46 29.17 2.21
N PHE A 33 -7.99 28.18 1.44
CA PHE A 33 -7.30 27.01 1.96
C PHE A 33 -5.83 26.94 1.51
N ARG A 34 -5.05 27.94 1.90
CA ARG A 34 -3.59 28.01 1.66
C ARG A 34 -2.84 27.28 2.75
N ILE A 35 -3.11 25.99 2.87
CA ILE A 35 -2.58 25.14 3.97
C ILE A 35 -1.66 24.12 3.35
N SER A 36 -0.36 24.16 3.73
CA SER A 36 0.67 23.22 3.31
C SER A 36 0.82 23.07 1.78
N THR A 37 1.50 22.04 1.33
CA THR A 37 1.84 21.83 -0.08
C THR A 37 1.18 20.59 -0.69
N GLU A 38 0.61 19.71 0.15
CA GLU A 38 -0.02 18.50 -0.32
C GLU A 38 -1.28 18.79 -1.14
N LYS A 39 -1.30 18.25 -2.33
CA LYS A 39 -2.43 18.36 -3.28
C LYS A 39 -3.24 17.07 -3.29
N MET A 40 -4.47 17.17 -3.79
CA MET A 40 -5.29 15.99 -4.00
C MET A 40 -4.56 14.97 -4.89
N PRO A 41 -4.53 13.69 -4.50
CA PRO A 41 -3.80 12.66 -5.25
C PRO A 41 -4.31 12.52 -6.68
N VAL A 42 -3.39 12.36 -7.64
CA VAL A 42 -3.75 12.16 -9.06
C VAL A 42 -4.67 10.96 -9.24
N ALA A 43 -4.46 9.87 -8.52
CA ALA A 43 -5.32 8.68 -8.57
C ALA A 43 -6.77 9.00 -8.16
N LEU A 44 -6.99 9.91 -7.19
CA LEU A 44 -8.34 10.34 -6.83
C LEU A 44 -8.96 11.22 -7.94
N ILE A 45 -8.19 12.12 -8.53
CA ILE A 45 -8.66 12.94 -9.67
C ILE A 45 -9.07 12.06 -10.84
N GLN A 46 -8.29 11.05 -11.17
CA GLN A 46 -8.62 10.06 -12.20
C GLN A 46 -9.89 9.27 -11.84
N ALA A 47 -10.04 8.84 -10.60
CA ALA A 47 -11.24 8.14 -10.14
C ALA A 47 -12.50 9.04 -10.20
N LEU A 48 -12.37 10.33 -9.90
CA LEU A 48 -13.46 11.29 -10.11
C LEU A 48 -13.81 11.44 -11.59
N ALA A 49 -12.83 11.55 -12.48
CA ALA A 49 -13.06 11.63 -13.92
C ALA A 49 -13.78 10.37 -14.44
N LEU A 50 -13.37 9.16 -14.02
CA LEU A 50 -14.04 7.90 -14.31
C LEU A 50 -15.50 7.92 -13.84
N THR A 51 -15.73 8.39 -12.62
CA THR A 51 -17.07 8.49 -12.03
C THR A 51 -17.96 9.46 -12.83
N LYS A 52 -17.44 10.64 -13.19
CA LYS A 52 -18.18 11.61 -14.02
C LYS A 52 -18.47 11.08 -15.42
N ARG A 53 -17.52 10.38 -16.02
CA ARG A 53 -17.71 9.69 -17.31
C ARG A 53 -18.84 8.66 -17.26
N ALA A 54 -18.84 7.81 -16.24
CA ALA A 54 -19.88 6.80 -16.02
C ALA A 54 -21.25 7.47 -15.73
N ALA A 55 -21.28 8.49 -14.89
CA ALA A 55 -22.51 9.24 -14.56
C ALA A 55 -23.11 9.91 -15.79
N ALA A 56 -22.32 10.55 -16.64
CA ALA A 56 -22.79 11.18 -17.87
C ALA A 56 -23.42 10.15 -18.83
N LYS A 57 -22.76 9.00 -19.02
CA LYS A 57 -23.28 7.90 -19.84
C LYS A 57 -24.63 7.39 -19.33
N VAL A 58 -24.73 7.11 -18.04
CA VAL A 58 -25.96 6.61 -17.42
C VAL A 58 -27.07 7.64 -17.46
N ASN A 59 -26.80 8.92 -17.20
CA ASN A 59 -27.79 9.99 -17.29
C ASN A 59 -28.31 10.19 -18.74
N MET A 60 -27.45 10.00 -19.75
CA MET A 60 -27.91 9.96 -21.16
C MET A 60 -28.84 8.78 -21.42
N ASP A 61 -28.44 7.59 -21.00
CA ASP A 61 -29.22 6.34 -21.22
C ASP A 61 -30.58 6.37 -20.50
N LEU A 62 -30.67 7.13 -19.40
CA LEU A 62 -31.91 7.36 -18.65
C LEU A 62 -32.74 8.56 -19.20
N GLY A 63 -32.25 9.25 -20.22
CA GLY A 63 -32.94 10.39 -20.84
C GLY A 63 -32.90 11.67 -19.95
N LEU A 64 -32.00 11.72 -18.95
CA LEU A 64 -31.87 12.83 -17.99
C LEU A 64 -30.87 13.91 -18.43
N LEU A 65 -29.98 13.57 -19.35
CA LEU A 65 -28.95 14.45 -19.91
C LEU A 65 -28.98 14.40 -21.43
N PRO A 66 -29.06 15.53 -22.14
CA PRO A 66 -28.99 15.54 -23.59
C PRO A 66 -27.70 14.92 -24.11
N ALA A 67 -27.81 14.07 -25.15
CA ALA A 67 -26.67 13.32 -25.68
C ALA A 67 -25.49 14.21 -26.12
N GLU A 68 -25.77 15.38 -26.70
CA GLU A 68 -24.76 16.35 -27.12
C GLU A 68 -23.88 16.79 -25.92
N ARG A 69 -24.50 17.18 -24.81
CA ARG A 69 -23.80 17.58 -23.59
C ARG A 69 -23.10 16.40 -22.91
N GLY A 70 -23.79 15.25 -22.82
CA GLY A 70 -23.24 14.07 -22.21
C GLY A 70 -21.99 13.55 -22.92
N ASN A 71 -21.99 13.51 -24.25
CA ASN A 71 -20.82 13.13 -25.04
C ASN A 71 -19.65 14.11 -24.89
N ALA A 72 -19.92 15.41 -24.81
CA ALA A 72 -18.90 16.41 -24.57
C ALA A 72 -18.28 16.28 -23.16
N ILE A 73 -19.08 15.96 -22.13
CA ILE A 73 -18.59 15.66 -20.77
C ILE A 73 -17.72 14.41 -20.77
N ILE A 74 -18.13 13.35 -21.46
CA ILE A 74 -17.35 12.11 -21.58
C ILE A 74 -16.00 12.39 -22.24
N GLN A 75 -15.99 13.14 -23.35
CA GLN A 75 -14.74 13.52 -24.02
C GLN A 75 -13.83 14.33 -23.12
N ALA A 76 -14.37 15.32 -22.38
CA ALA A 76 -13.58 16.11 -21.43
C ALA A 76 -13.00 15.24 -20.29
N ALA A 77 -13.78 14.25 -19.79
CA ALA A 77 -13.30 13.31 -18.78
C ALA A 77 -12.19 12.40 -19.34
N ASP A 78 -12.32 11.93 -20.57
CA ASP A 78 -11.30 11.12 -21.25
C ASP A 78 -10.00 11.94 -21.41
N GLU A 79 -10.06 13.22 -21.74
CA GLU A 79 -8.89 14.11 -21.77
C GLU A 79 -8.18 14.22 -20.41
N VAL A 80 -8.93 14.26 -19.29
CA VAL A 80 -8.37 14.26 -17.93
C VAL A 80 -7.67 12.92 -17.66
N LEU A 81 -8.29 11.80 -18.03
CA LEU A 81 -7.72 10.45 -17.87
C LEU A 81 -6.44 10.25 -18.68
N GLU A 82 -6.35 10.88 -19.85
CA GLU A 82 -5.16 10.91 -20.71
C GLU A 82 -4.06 11.86 -20.22
N GLY A 83 -4.29 12.59 -19.11
CA GLY A 83 -3.33 13.52 -18.52
C GLY A 83 -3.17 14.85 -19.28
N LYS A 84 -4.13 15.23 -20.12
CA LYS A 84 -4.06 16.47 -20.92
C LYS A 84 -4.26 17.75 -20.11
N HIS A 85 -4.79 17.68 -18.90
CA HIS A 85 -5.10 18.83 -18.05
C HIS A 85 -4.45 18.73 -16.64
N PRO A 86 -3.11 18.53 -16.54
CA PRO A 86 -2.47 18.20 -15.27
C PRO A 86 -2.49 19.35 -14.25
N ASN A 87 -2.63 20.60 -14.70
CA ASN A 87 -2.57 21.79 -13.85
C ASN A 87 -3.94 22.37 -13.50
N GLU A 88 -5.02 21.63 -13.76
CA GLU A 88 -6.38 22.10 -13.53
C GLU A 88 -6.96 21.64 -12.18
N PHE A 89 -6.21 20.84 -11.40
CA PHE A 89 -6.63 20.31 -10.11
C PHE A 89 -5.65 20.73 -8.99
N PRO A 90 -5.61 22.04 -8.65
CA PRO A 90 -4.58 22.60 -7.78
C PRO A 90 -4.91 22.55 -6.28
N LEU A 91 -6.05 21.97 -5.88
CA LEU A 91 -6.55 22.09 -4.52
C LEU A 91 -5.72 21.30 -3.50
N ALA A 92 -5.53 21.91 -2.33
CA ALA A 92 -4.93 21.26 -1.19
C ALA A 92 -5.84 20.14 -0.66
N ILE A 93 -5.25 19.12 -0.05
CA ILE A 93 -6.02 18.11 0.71
C ILE A 93 -6.68 18.71 1.95
N TRP A 94 -6.10 19.78 2.50
CA TRP A 94 -6.61 20.54 3.64
C TRP A 94 -7.68 21.53 3.19
N GLN A 95 -8.85 20.98 2.89
CA GLN A 95 -10.03 21.66 2.38
C GLN A 95 -11.27 21.23 3.17
N THR A 96 -12.48 21.51 2.68
CA THR A 96 -13.70 20.98 3.31
C THR A 96 -13.64 19.45 3.39
N GLY A 97 -13.94 18.89 4.54
CA GLY A 97 -13.78 17.46 4.83
C GLY A 97 -14.72 16.53 4.06
N SER A 98 -15.77 17.07 3.44
CA SER A 98 -16.66 16.33 2.52
C SER A 98 -16.03 16.08 1.15
N GLY A 99 -15.01 16.85 0.77
CA GLY A 99 -14.41 16.85 -0.58
C GLY A 99 -15.21 17.64 -1.61
N THR A 100 -16.17 18.46 -1.18
CA THR A 100 -17.04 19.23 -2.10
C THR A 100 -16.24 20.12 -3.04
N GLN A 101 -15.20 20.79 -2.57
CA GLN A 101 -14.40 21.67 -3.43
C GLN A 101 -13.68 20.87 -4.53
N THR A 102 -13.17 19.68 -4.24
CA THR A 102 -12.56 18.82 -5.26
C THR A 102 -13.60 18.28 -6.25
N ASN A 103 -14.79 17.88 -5.77
CA ASN A 103 -15.88 17.50 -6.65
C ASN A 103 -16.26 18.66 -7.59
N MET A 104 -16.40 19.87 -7.05
CA MET A 104 -16.71 21.05 -7.85
C MET A 104 -15.56 21.44 -8.77
N ASN A 105 -14.31 21.26 -8.36
CA ASN A 105 -13.15 21.45 -9.26
C ASN A 105 -13.28 20.56 -10.51
N MET A 106 -13.56 19.29 -10.34
CA MET A 106 -13.81 18.38 -11.46
C MET A 106 -15.03 18.83 -12.29
N ASN A 107 -16.15 19.17 -11.66
CA ASN A 107 -17.35 19.64 -12.36
C ASN A 107 -17.09 20.89 -13.18
N GLU A 108 -16.37 21.86 -12.65
CA GLU A 108 -16.04 23.12 -13.31
C GLU A 108 -15.10 22.91 -14.50
N VAL A 109 -14.05 22.10 -14.33
CA VAL A 109 -13.10 21.75 -15.40
C VAL A 109 -13.83 21.04 -16.55
N LEU A 110 -14.62 20.01 -16.24
CA LEU A 110 -15.35 19.26 -17.25
C LEU A 110 -16.42 20.13 -17.95
N ALA A 111 -17.14 20.98 -17.22
CA ALA A 111 -18.15 21.86 -17.79
C ALA A 111 -17.54 22.88 -18.76
N ASN A 112 -16.46 23.55 -18.37
CA ASN A 112 -15.78 24.52 -19.23
C ASN A 112 -15.14 23.83 -20.45
N ARG A 113 -14.51 22.68 -20.26
CA ARG A 113 -13.91 21.94 -21.39
C ARG A 113 -14.98 21.39 -22.34
N ALA A 114 -16.06 20.81 -21.83
CA ALA A 114 -17.18 20.34 -22.63
C ALA A 114 -17.84 21.50 -23.41
N SER A 115 -17.95 22.69 -22.81
CA SER A 115 -18.42 23.89 -23.48
C SER A 115 -17.55 24.25 -24.68
N GLU A 116 -16.23 24.23 -24.54
CA GLU A 116 -15.30 24.44 -25.66
C GLU A 116 -15.45 23.41 -26.77
N ILE A 117 -15.60 22.12 -26.42
CA ILE A 117 -15.83 21.02 -27.37
C ILE A 117 -17.10 21.28 -28.19
N LEU A 118 -18.12 21.89 -27.59
CA LEU A 118 -19.36 22.26 -28.26
C LEU A 118 -19.30 23.63 -28.97
N GLY A 119 -18.11 24.24 -29.10
CA GLY A 119 -17.94 25.55 -29.71
C GLY A 119 -18.50 26.70 -28.88
N GLY A 120 -18.57 26.53 -27.53
CA GLY A 120 -18.96 27.56 -26.57
C GLY A 120 -17.75 28.18 -25.87
N GLU A 121 -18.03 29.06 -24.93
CA GLU A 121 -17.03 29.76 -24.13
C GLU A 121 -16.87 29.12 -22.76
N ARG A 122 -15.82 29.52 -22.02
CA ARG A 122 -15.65 29.23 -20.58
C ARG A 122 -16.44 30.27 -19.75
N GLY A 123 -16.77 29.88 -18.53
CA GLY A 123 -17.38 30.83 -17.58
C GLY A 123 -18.87 31.05 -17.84
N MET A 124 -19.31 32.28 -17.70
CA MET A 124 -20.75 32.62 -17.73
C MET A 124 -21.46 32.29 -19.03
N GLY A 125 -20.74 32.22 -20.15
CA GLY A 125 -21.27 31.86 -21.49
C GLY A 125 -21.19 30.36 -21.81
N ARG A 126 -20.87 29.50 -20.86
CA ARG A 126 -20.71 28.05 -21.10
C ARG A 126 -22.01 27.37 -21.49
N LYS A 127 -21.89 26.38 -22.36
CA LYS A 127 -23.01 25.55 -22.84
C LYS A 127 -23.32 24.38 -21.94
N VAL A 128 -22.40 24.03 -21.04
CA VAL A 128 -22.52 22.90 -20.10
C VAL A 128 -22.38 23.43 -18.67
N HIS A 129 -23.35 23.12 -17.82
CA HIS A 129 -23.38 23.62 -16.45
C HIS A 129 -22.74 22.62 -15.47
N PRO A 130 -21.85 23.06 -14.55
CA PRO A 130 -21.15 22.15 -13.63
C PRO A 130 -22.10 21.41 -12.68
N ASN A 131 -23.16 22.04 -12.20
CA ASN A 131 -24.13 21.42 -11.29
C ASN A 131 -25.24 20.69 -12.05
N ASP A 132 -25.86 21.33 -13.05
CA ASP A 132 -27.07 20.79 -13.68
C ASP A 132 -26.79 19.68 -14.72
N ASP A 133 -25.59 19.72 -15.34
CA ASP A 133 -25.19 18.74 -16.35
C ASP A 133 -24.14 17.76 -15.81
N VAL A 134 -22.98 18.25 -15.37
CA VAL A 134 -21.85 17.38 -14.93
C VAL A 134 -22.16 16.66 -13.62
N ASN A 135 -22.76 17.35 -12.66
CA ASN A 135 -23.16 16.79 -11.36
C ASN A 135 -24.57 16.20 -11.33
N LYS A 136 -25.19 16.00 -12.48
CA LYS A 136 -26.56 15.45 -12.60
C LYS A 136 -26.71 14.15 -11.83
N SER A 137 -27.78 14.02 -11.04
CA SER A 137 -28.08 12.86 -10.21
C SER A 137 -27.07 12.58 -9.09
N GLN A 138 -26.27 13.55 -8.70
CA GLN A 138 -25.17 13.40 -7.74
C GLN A 138 -25.22 14.45 -6.63
N SER A 139 -24.54 14.13 -5.53
CA SER A 139 -24.07 15.07 -4.50
C SER A 139 -22.57 14.85 -4.32
N SER A 140 -21.83 15.86 -3.82
CA SER A 140 -20.46 15.63 -3.35
C SER A 140 -20.42 14.53 -2.28
N ASN A 141 -21.50 14.38 -1.53
CA ASN A 141 -21.59 13.43 -0.40
C ASN A 141 -21.54 11.96 -0.84
N ASP A 142 -22.07 11.63 -2.03
CA ASP A 142 -22.03 10.27 -2.56
C ASP A 142 -20.95 10.08 -3.64
N VAL A 143 -20.66 11.08 -4.46
CA VAL A 143 -19.67 10.97 -5.53
C VAL A 143 -18.23 10.94 -5.04
N PHE A 144 -17.91 11.73 -4.00
CA PHE A 144 -16.54 11.77 -3.48
C PHE A 144 -16.11 10.43 -2.83
N PRO A 145 -16.90 9.82 -1.91
CA PRO A 145 -16.55 8.49 -1.39
C PRO A 145 -16.58 7.40 -2.46
N THR A 146 -17.41 7.52 -3.49
CA THR A 146 -17.33 6.62 -4.66
C THR A 146 -15.97 6.71 -5.33
N ALA A 147 -15.47 7.91 -5.60
CA ALA A 147 -14.13 8.11 -6.17
C ALA A 147 -13.02 7.61 -5.24
N MET A 148 -13.18 7.77 -3.92
CA MET A 148 -12.23 7.21 -2.94
C MET A 148 -12.15 5.68 -3.06
N HIS A 149 -13.28 4.99 -3.13
CA HIS A 149 -13.34 3.54 -3.27
C HIS A 149 -12.79 3.07 -4.62
N VAL A 150 -13.14 3.75 -5.71
CA VAL A 150 -12.62 3.45 -7.06
C VAL A 150 -11.10 3.59 -7.09
N ALA A 151 -10.56 4.69 -6.58
CA ALA A 151 -9.12 4.92 -6.50
C ALA A 151 -8.41 3.86 -5.65
N ALA A 152 -8.98 3.51 -4.50
CA ALA A 152 -8.42 2.51 -3.59
C ALA A 152 -8.36 1.11 -4.22
N VAL A 153 -9.45 0.66 -4.84
CA VAL A 153 -9.51 -0.67 -5.50
C VAL A 153 -8.50 -0.75 -6.64
N ILE A 154 -8.46 0.27 -7.51
CA ILE A 154 -7.52 0.31 -8.63
C ILE A 154 -6.07 0.29 -8.11
N ALA A 155 -5.74 1.13 -7.14
CA ALA A 155 -4.40 1.20 -6.58
C ALA A 155 -3.97 -0.15 -5.93
N LEU A 156 -4.85 -0.79 -5.18
CA LEU A 156 -4.56 -2.09 -4.58
C LEU A 156 -4.36 -3.18 -5.64
N ARG A 157 -5.26 -3.28 -6.63
CA ARG A 157 -5.23 -4.36 -7.62
C ARG A 157 -4.16 -4.18 -8.69
N GLU A 158 -3.90 -2.96 -9.11
CA GLU A 158 -3.02 -2.70 -10.25
C GLU A 158 -1.60 -2.28 -9.84
N GLN A 159 -1.41 -1.80 -8.60
CA GLN A 159 -0.09 -1.38 -8.11
C GLN A 159 0.42 -2.29 -6.99
N LEU A 160 -0.30 -2.42 -5.87
CA LEU A 160 0.21 -3.11 -4.68
C LEU A 160 0.28 -4.63 -4.85
N ILE A 161 -0.82 -5.27 -5.24
CA ILE A 161 -0.91 -6.74 -5.31
C ILE A 161 0.12 -7.33 -6.28
N PRO A 162 0.38 -6.76 -7.47
CA PRO A 162 1.41 -7.27 -8.37
C PRO A 162 2.81 -7.25 -7.72
N GLN A 163 3.18 -6.19 -7.01
CA GLN A 163 4.49 -6.09 -6.35
C GLN A 163 4.61 -7.03 -5.15
N LEU A 164 3.54 -7.18 -4.39
CA LEU A 164 3.50 -8.18 -3.31
C LEU A 164 3.68 -9.61 -3.84
N LYS A 165 3.01 -9.95 -4.94
CA LYS A 165 3.17 -11.25 -5.61
C LYS A 165 4.58 -11.45 -6.17
N ALA A 166 5.19 -10.40 -6.73
CA ALA A 166 6.55 -10.47 -7.27
C ALA A 166 7.57 -10.74 -6.16
N LEU A 167 7.50 -10.01 -5.04
CA LEU A 167 8.38 -10.23 -3.90
C LEU A 167 8.17 -11.62 -3.26
N HIS A 168 6.90 -12.04 -3.10
CA HIS A 168 6.55 -13.38 -2.62
C HIS A 168 7.18 -14.46 -3.50
N LYS A 169 7.09 -14.33 -4.83
CA LYS A 169 7.69 -15.28 -5.77
C LYS A 169 9.21 -15.36 -5.60
N THR A 170 9.91 -14.22 -5.58
CA THR A 170 11.36 -14.16 -5.41
C THR A 170 11.80 -14.86 -4.11
N LEU A 171 11.16 -14.54 -2.99
CA LEU A 171 11.51 -15.15 -1.70
C LEU A 171 11.15 -16.64 -1.67
N SER A 172 10.08 -17.08 -2.34
CA SER A 172 9.74 -18.51 -2.48
C SER A 172 10.82 -19.27 -3.24
N GLU A 173 11.32 -18.69 -4.32
CA GLU A 173 12.43 -19.27 -5.10
C GLU A 173 13.71 -19.35 -4.26
N LYS A 174 14.04 -18.33 -3.48
CA LYS A 174 15.18 -18.32 -2.55
C LYS A 174 15.00 -19.38 -1.43
N ALA A 175 13.81 -19.50 -0.85
CA ALA A 175 13.52 -20.52 0.16
C ALA A 175 13.77 -21.94 -0.37
N ASN A 176 13.35 -22.21 -1.60
CA ASN A 176 13.58 -23.50 -2.25
C ASN A 176 15.06 -23.72 -2.60
N ALA A 177 15.73 -22.72 -3.13
CA ALA A 177 17.14 -22.80 -3.50
C ALA A 177 18.08 -23.03 -2.31
N PHE A 178 17.70 -22.57 -1.12
CA PHE A 178 18.51 -22.65 0.10
C PHE A 178 17.96 -23.67 1.11
N ALA A 179 17.11 -24.58 0.68
CA ALA A 179 16.45 -25.56 1.54
C ALA A 179 17.41 -26.54 2.22
N ASP A 180 18.58 -26.77 1.63
CA ASP A 180 19.62 -27.69 2.12
C ASP A 180 20.68 -27.01 3.01
N ILE A 181 20.63 -25.67 3.16
CA ILE A 181 21.66 -24.92 3.87
C ILE A 181 21.33 -24.86 5.35
N VAL A 182 21.93 -25.75 6.13
CA VAL A 182 21.79 -25.78 7.59
C VAL A 182 22.58 -24.65 8.22
N LYS A 183 21.92 -23.89 9.09
CA LYS A 183 22.47 -22.75 9.83
C LYS A 183 22.02 -22.74 11.28
N ILE A 184 22.63 -21.93 12.12
CA ILE A 184 22.08 -21.70 13.46
C ILE A 184 20.81 -20.86 13.39
N GLY A 185 19.83 -21.20 14.25
CA GLY A 185 18.72 -20.31 14.55
C GLY A 185 19.12 -19.26 15.59
N ARG A 186 18.34 -18.19 15.70
CA ARG A 186 18.49 -17.18 16.75
C ARG A 186 17.14 -16.83 17.34
N THR A 187 17.07 -16.87 18.68
CA THR A 187 15.95 -16.34 19.46
C THR A 187 16.51 -15.32 20.45
N HIS A 188 15.85 -14.19 20.66
CA HIS A 188 16.38 -13.08 21.47
C HIS A 188 17.74 -12.52 20.96
N LEU A 189 18.06 -12.71 19.68
CA LEU A 189 19.40 -12.49 19.08
C LEU A 189 20.50 -13.37 19.70
N GLN A 190 20.13 -14.41 20.43
CA GLN A 190 21.05 -15.42 21.00
C GLN A 190 21.03 -16.69 20.15
N ASP A 191 22.11 -17.45 20.18
CA ASP A 191 22.25 -18.72 19.50
C ASP A 191 21.16 -19.71 19.93
N ALA A 192 20.53 -20.34 18.96
CA ALA A 192 19.49 -21.34 19.15
C ALA A 192 19.80 -22.63 18.35
N THR A 193 18.87 -23.56 18.37
CA THR A 193 19.00 -24.81 17.60
C THR A 193 18.98 -24.54 16.09
N PRO A 194 19.56 -25.45 15.29
CA PRO A 194 19.63 -25.29 13.84
C PRO A 194 18.28 -25.25 13.14
N LEU A 195 18.25 -24.56 12.02
CA LEU A 195 17.25 -24.64 10.96
C LEU A 195 17.96 -24.50 9.62
N THR A 196 17.24 -24.61 8.51
CA THR A 196 17.83 -24.25 7.20
C THR A 196 17.56 -22.79 6.86
N LEU A 197 18.43 -22.20 6.03
CA LEU A 197 18.18 -20.86 5.50
C LEU A 197 16.88 -20.80 4.68
N GLY A 198 16.56 -21.89 3.96
CA GLY A 198 15.29 -22.02 3.27
C GLY A 198 14.09 -22.00 4.22
N GLN A 199 14.18 -22.66 5.38
CA GLN A 199 13.13 -22.61 6.41
C GLN A 199 12.96 -21.22 6.98
N GLU A 200 14.04 -20.50 7.25
CA GLU A 200 14.00 -19.09 7.72
C GLU A 200 13.29 -18.20 6.71
N ILE A 201 13.67 -18.28 5.43
CA ILE A 201 13.03 -17.50 4.35
C ILE A 201 11.57 -17.92 4.14
N SER A 202 11.24 -19.22 4.30
CA SER A 202 9.86 -19.69 4.16
C SER A 202 8.90 -19.03 5.17
N GLY A 203 9.42 -18.63 6.32
CA GLY A 203 8.67 -17.83 7.29
C GLY A 203 8.28 -16.45 6.71
N TRP A 204 9.21 -15.79 6.01
CA TRP A 204 8.92 -14.52 5.33
C TRP A 204 7.90 -14.70 4.20
N VAL A 205 8.02 -15.77 3.43
CA VAL A 205 7.07 -16.14 2.36
C VAL A 205 5.66 -16.29 2.91
N ALA A 206 5.50 -17.04 3.99
CA ALA A 206 4.20 -17.25 4.63
C ALA A 206 3.59 -15.95 5.17
N MET A 207 4.42 -15.02 5.70
CA MET A 207 3.97 -13.70 6.13
C MET A 207 3.36 -12.92 4.96
N LEU A 208 4.01 -12.92 3.80
CA LEU A 208 3.51 -12.22 2.61
C LEU A 208 2.23 -12.88 2.06
N GLU A 209 2.16 -14.20 2.09
CA GLU A 209 0.96 -14.94 1.66
C GLU A 209 -0.27 -14.60 2.52
N HIS A 210 -0.11 -14.55 3.84
CA HIS A 210 -1.19 -14.15 4.73
C HIS A 210 -1.62 -12.69 4.49
N ASN A 211 -0.66 -11.78 4.31
CA ASN A 211 -0.98 -10.38 4.02
C ASN A 211 -1.74 -10.21 2.69
N LEU A 212 -1.39 -11.00 1.65
CA LEU A 212 -2.15 -11.02 0.41
C LEU A 212 -3.62 -11.39 0.65
N LYS A 213 -3.86 -12.45 1.44
CA LYS A 213 -5.22 -12.87 1.83
C LYS A 213 -5.97 -11.78 2.60
N HIS A 214 -5.29 -11.06 3.52
CA HIS A 214 -5.89 -9.98 4.29
C HIS A 214 -6.31 -8.80 3.37
N ILE A 215 -5.48 -8.46 2.40
CA ILE A 215 -5.79 -7.42 1.41
C ILE A 215 -6.96 -7.87 0.52
N ASP A 216 -6.92 -9.09 -0.01
CA ASP A 216 -7.99 -9.63 -0.83
C ASP A 216 -9.34 -9.63 -0.09
N ASN A 217 -9.34 -9.96 1.19
CA ASN A 217 -10.55 -9.95 2.02
C ASN A 217 -11.13 -8.54 2.25
N SER A 218 -10.34 -7.48 2.09
CA SER A 218 -10.80 -6.09 2.22
C SER A 218 -11.46 -5.53 0.95
N LEU A 219 -11.19 -6.13 -0.21
CA LEU A 219 -11.63 -5.62 -1.51
C LEU A 219 -13.15 -5.63 -1.72
N PRO A 220 -13.94 -6.63 -1.27
CA PRO A 220 -15.37 -6.65 -1.49
C PRO A 220 -16.09 -5.43 -0.91
N HIS A 221 -15.76 -4.99 0.32
CA HIS A 221 -16.36 -3.81 0.93
C HIS A 221 -15.93 -2.51 0.23
N LEU A 222 -14.66 -2.42 -0.22
CA LEU A 222 -14.18 -1.30 -1.03
C LEU A 222 -14.88 -1.23 -2.40
N ALA A 223 -15.36 -2.34 -2.93
CA ALA A 223 -16.06 -2.39 -4.22
C ALA A 223 -17.52 -1.90 -4.13
N GLU A 224 -18.05 -1.67 -2.94
CA GLU A 224 -19.40 -1.13 -2.72
C GLU A 224 -19.40 0.39 -2.84
N LEU A 225 -20.22 0.93 -3.76
CA LEU A 225 -20.21 2.35 -4.12
C LEU A 225 -21.39 3.11 -3.53
N ALA A 226 -21.10 4.28 -2.94
CA ALA A 226 -22.09 5.19 -2.34
C ALA A 226 -22.97 5.89 -3.38
N LEU A 227 -22.51 6.01 -4.62
CA LEU A 227 -23.17 6.80 -5.67
C LEU A 227 -24.62 6.34 -5.86
N GLY A 228 -25.52 7.32 -5.93
CA GLY A 228 -26.97 7.12 -5.94
C GLY A 228 -27.65 7.42 -4.60
N GLY A 229 -26.88 7.54 -3.50
CA GLY A 229 -27.43 7.98 -2.21
C GLY A 229 -27.71 9.47 -2.11
N THR A 230 -27.07 10.25 -2.96
CA THR A 230 -27.13 11.73 -3.00
C THR A 230 -26.74 12.40 -1.68
N ALA A 231 -27.61 13.23 -1.09
CA ALA A 231 -27.27 14.09 0.04
C ALA A 231 -27.04 13.34 1.36
N VAL A 232 -27.90 12.38 1.68
CA VAL A 232 -27.95 11.68 2.98
C VAL A 232 -28.17 10.16 2.88
N GLY A 233 -28.28 9.63 1.68
CA GLY A 233 -28.48 8.18 1.45
C GLY A 233 -29.85 7.81 0.91
N THR A 234 -30.79 8.75 0.83
CA THR A 234 -32.18 8.49 0.38
C THR A 234 -32.35 8.43 -1.15
N GLY A 235 -31.33 8.85 -1.91
CA GLY A 235 -31.41 8.93 -3.36
C GLY A 235 -32.32 10.06 -3.89
N LEU A 236 -32.49 11.13 -3.10
CA LEU A 236 -33.31 12.27 -3.50
C LEU A 236 -32.87 12.82 -4.88
N ASN A 237 -33.82 13.03 -5.78
CA ASN A 237 -33.63 13.55 -7.14
C ASN A 237 -32.84 12.62 -8.07
N THR A 238 -32.80 11.32 -7.83
CA THR A 238 -32.22 10.33 -8.74
C THR A 238 -33.31 9.43 -9.37
N HIS A 239 -32.98 8.88 -10.54
CA HIS A 239 -33.78 7.82 -11.13
C HIS A 239 -33.60 6.52 -10.33
N PRO A 240 -34.64 5.69 -10.15
CA PRO A 240 -34.55 4.44 -9.37
C PRO A 240 -33.45 3.47 -9.85
N GLU A 241 -33.13 3.44 -11.13
CA GLU A 241 -32.10 2.57 -11.69
C GLU A 241 -30.70 3.20 -11.72
N TYR A 242 -30.56 4.47 -11.30
CA TYR A 242 -29.29 5.18 -11.46
C TYR A 242 -28.14 4.53 -10.68
N ALA A 243 -28.35 4.18 -9.42
CA ALA A 243 -27.32 3.63 -8.55
C ALA A 243 -26.73 2.32 -9.12
N ASP A 244 -27.59 1.40 -9.51
CA ASP A 244 -27.16 0.10 -10.09
C ASP A 244 -26.45 0.28 -11.43
N ARG A 245 -27.01 1.11 -12.30
CA ARG A 245 -26.44 1.33 -13.66
C ARG A 245 -25.08 2.03 -13.59
N VAL A 246 -24.88 3.00 -12.70
CA VAL A 246 -23.61 3.72 -12.62
C VAL A 246 -22.53 2.84 -12.00
N ALA A 247 -22.85 2.01 -11.00
CA ALA A 247 -21.91 1.02 -10.46
C ALA A 247 -21.48 0.01 -11.53
N LYS A 248 -22.44 -0.49 -12.31
CA LYS A 248 -22.17 -1.40 -13.45
C LYS A 248 -21.29 -0.72 -14.51
N ALA A 249 -21.58 0.53 -14.86
CA ALA A 249 -20.79 1.28 -15.83
C ALA A 249 -19.34 1.47 -15.35
N LEU A 250 -19.13 1.77 -14.07
CA LEU A 250 -17.80 1.85 -13.46
C LEU A 250 -17.08 0.50 -13.48
N ALA A 251 -17.79 -0.59 -13.18
CA ALA A 251 -17.22 -1.94 -13.26
C ALA A 251 -16.75 -2.30 -14.67
N GLU A 252 -17.55 -1.97 -15.68
CA GLU A 252 -17.22 -2.21 -17.10
C GLU A 252 -16.01 -1.37 -17.57
N ILE A 253 -16.00 -0.06 -17.24
CA ILE A 253 -14.91 0.85 -17.64
C ILE A 253 -13.58 0.47 -17.02
N THR A 254 -13.60 0.05 -15.75
CA THR A 254 -12.37 -0.22 -14.97
C THR A 254 -11.98 -1.69 -14.96
N SER A 255 -12.84 -2.58 -15.46
CA SER A 255 -12.68 -4.04 -15.30
C SER A 255 -12.51 -4.46 -13.81
N GLN A 256 -13.13 -3.71 -12.88
CA GLN A 256 -13.13 -4.00 -11.46
C GLN A 256 -14.55 -4.37 -11.00
N PRO A 257 -14.70 -5.19 -9.94
CA PRO A 257 -16.00 -5.75 -9.55
C PRO A 257 -16.84 -4.79 -8.71
N PHE A 258 -17.01 -3.54 -9.16
CA PHE A 258 -17.81 -2.55 -8.45
C PHE A 258 -19.29 -2.92 -8.46
N VAL A 259 -19.94 -2.70 -7.32
CA VAL A 259 -21.38 -2.87 -7.12
C VAL A 259 -21.93 -1.67 -6.36
N THR A 260 -23.25 -1.45 -6.47
CA THR A 260 -23.90 -0.42 -5.65
C THR A 260 -23.91 -0.86 -4.19
N ALA A 261 -23.57 0.05 -3.25
CA ALA A 261 -23.61 -0.26 -1.83
C ALA A 261 -25.03 -0.68 -1.40
N PRO A 262 -25.17 -1.77 -0.65
CA PRO A 262 -26.50 -2.25 -0.20
C PRO A 262 -27.15 -1.31 0.80
N ASN A 263 -26.35 -0.54 1.54
CA ASN A 263 -26.80 0.49 2.48
C ASN A 263 -26.13 1.82 2.15
N LYS A 264 -26.89 2.76 1.57
CA LYS A 264 -26.38 4.08 1.20
C LYS A 264 -26.13 5.00 2.38
N PHE A 265 -26.77 4.76 3.51
CA PHE A 265 -26.58 5.57 4.72
C PHE A 265 -25.21 5.29 5.34
N GLU A 266 -24.83 4.02 5.45
CA GLU A 266 -23.48 3.63 5.88
C GLU A 266 -22.42 4.13 4.88
N ALA A 267 -22.64 3.91 3.59
CA ALA A 267 -21.67 4.25 2.55
C ALA A 267 -21.36 5.78 2.47
N LEU A 268 -22.32 6.64 2.84
CA LEU A 268 -22.12 8.09 2.91
C LEU A 268 -21.50 8.54 4.25
N ALA A 269 -21.91 7.91 5.35
CA ALA A 269 -21.60 8.39 6.70
C ALA A 269 -20.23 7.93 7.21
N THR A 270 -19.65 6.87 6.62
CA THR A 270 -18.45 6.24 7.16
C THR A 270 -17.30 6.17 6.14
N CYS A 271 -16.11 5.82 6.64
CA CYS A 271 -14.95 5.42 5.85
C CYS A 271 -14.50 3.99 6.22
N ASP A 272 -15.41 3.16 6.71
CA ASP A 272 -15.09 1.87 7.33
C ASP A 272 -14.36 0.92 6.38
N ALA A 273 -14.73 0.87 5.10
CA ALA A 273 -14.04 0.07 4.10
C ALA A 273 -12.56 0.46 3.94
N LEU A 274 -12.28 1.76 3.93
CA LEU A 274 -10.90 2.29 3.86
C LEU A 274 -10.12 2.05 5.14
N VAL A 275 -10.75 2.21 6.31
CA VAL A 275 -10.14 1.91 7.61
C VAL A 275 -9.76 0.44 7.70
N HIS A 276 -10.66 -0.46 7.34
CA HIS A 276 -10.40 -1.90 7.33
C HIS A 276 -9.26 -2.27 6.37
N ALA A 277 -9.31 -1.80 5.14
CA ALA A 277 -8.27 -2.07 4.14
C ALA A 277 -6.90 -1.48 4.56
N HIS A 278 -6.89 -0.28 5.15
CA HIS A 278 -5.65 0.31 5.65
C HIS A 278 -5.07 -0.49 6.83
N GLY A 279 -5.90 -1.09 7.66
CA GLY A 279 -5.48 -2.04 8.68
C GLY A 279 -4.72 -3.24 8.09
N ALA A 280 -5.15 -3.74 6.93
CA ALA A 280 -4.42 -4.77 6.19
C ALA A 280 -3.07 -4.24 5.64
N LEU A 281 -3.02 -3.00 5.15
CA LEU A 281 -1.77 -2.35 4.73
C LEU A 281 -0.78 -2.19 5.89
N LYS A 282 -1.27 -1.81 7.07
CA LYS A 282 -0.46 -1.76 8.29
C LYS A 282 0.12 -3.13 8.64
N GLY A 283 -0.68 -4.20 8.52
CA GLY A 283 -0.23 -5.57 8.72
C GLY A 283 0.90 -5.95 7.77
N LEU A 284 0.76 -5.60 6.49
CA LEU A 284 1.82 -5.79 5.48
C LEU A 284 3.09 -4.99 5.85
N ALA A 285 2.95 -3.73 6.27
CA ALA A 285 4.09 -2.91 6.70
C ALA A 285 4.84 -3.55 7.88
N ALA A 286 4.12 -4.10 8.87
CA ALA A 286 4.73 -4.81 9.99
C ALA A 286 5.53 -6.03 9.53
N SER A 287 5.00 -6.81 8.60
CA SER A 287 5.69 -7.96 8.01
C SER A 287 6.94 -7.55 7.21
N LEU A 288 6.83 -6.55 6.36
CA LEU A 288 7.95 -6.05 5.55
C LEU A 288 9.07 -5.45 6.42
N MET A 289 8.73 -4.77 7.50
CA MET A 289 9.72 -4.26 8.46
C MET A 289 10.50 -5.41 9.11
N LYS A 290 9.82 -6.47 9.51
CA LYS A 290 10.47 -7.67 10.07
C LYS A 290 11.38 -8.33 9.05
N ILE A 291 10.93 -8.52 7.82
CA ILE A 291 11.73 -9.12 6.74
C ILE A 291 12.98 -8.28 6.46
N ALA A 292 12.83 -6.98 6.28
CA ALA A 292 13.94 -6.06 6.01
C ALA A 292 14.96 -6.04 7.15
N ASN A 293 14.52 -6.09 8.41
CA ASN A 293 15.40 -6.17 9.57
C ASN A 293 16.15 -7.50 9.62
N ASP A 294 15.52 -8.64 9.36
CA ASP A 294 16.19 -9.93 9.31
C ASP A 294 17.26 -9.96 8.21
N VAL A 295 16.92 -9.49 7.00
CA VAL A 295 17.89 -9.40 5.90
C VAL A 295 19.08 -8.53 6.28
N ARG A 296 18.83 -7.37 6.89
CA ARG A 296 19.88 -6.45 7.33
C ARG A 296 20.79 -7.07 8.38
N TRP A 297 20.22 -7.78 9.35
CA TRP A 297 21.00 -8.48 10.38
C TRP A 297 21.84 -9.60 9.78
N LEU A 298 21.27 -10.45 8.95
CA LEU A 298 21.98 -11.57 8.32
C LEU A 298 23.10 -11.11 7.39
N ALA A 299 22.96 -9.96 6.74
CA ALA A 299 23.97 -9.36 5.86
C ALA A 299 24.96 -8.46 6.60
N SER A 300 24.85 -8.28 7.91
CA SER A 300 25.69 -7.36 8.68
C SER A 300 27.17 -7.73 8.67
N GLY A 301 28.03 -6.73 8.63
CA GLY A 301 29.47 -6.92 8.68
C GLY A 301 30.18 -6.29 7.48
N PRO A 302 30.79 -7.09 6.57
CA PRO A 302 30.69 -8.55 6.43
C PRO A 302 31.58 -9.38 7.37
N ARG A 303 32.64 -8.79 7.94
CA ARG A 303 33.61 -9.55 8.77
C ARG A 303 33.32 -9.49 10.27
N CYS A 304 32.86 -8.33 10.77
CA CYS A 304 32.64 -8.05 12.19
C CYS A 304 31.17 -8.15 12.59
N GLY A 305 30.29 -8.61 11.73
CA GLY A 305 28.88 -8.86 11.97
C GLY A 305 28.51 -10.32 11.74
N ILE A 306 27.21 -10.56 11.46
CA ILE A 306 26.72 -11.92 11.22
C ILE A 306 27.28 -12.47 9.90
N GLY A 307 27.00 -11.80 8.78
CA GLY A 307 27.60 -12.12 7.48
C GLY A 307 27.17 -13.46 6.89
N GLU A 308 26.00 -14.00 7.26
CA GLU A 308 25.50 -15.29 6.75
C GLU A 308 24.94 -15.20 5.31
N ILE A 309 24.50 -14.00 4.92
CA ILE A 309 24.08 -13.73 3.54
C ILE A 309 24.83 -12.51 2.99
N THR A 310 24.87 -12.41 1.68
CA THR A 310 25.25 -11.19 0.96
C THR A 310 24.05 -10.63 0.21
N ILE A 311 24.04 -9.32 0.04
CA ILE A 311 23.04 -8.56 -0.70
C ILE A 311 23.73 -7.69 -1.75
N PRO A 312 23.05 -7.23 -2.81
CA PRO A 312 23.65 -6.37 -3.83
C PRO A 312 24.25 -5.09 -3.26
N GLU A 313 25.37 -4.70 -3.83
CA GLU A 313 26.06 -3.44 -3.56
C GLU A 313 25.56 -2.39 -4.56
N ASN A 314 24.66 -1.52 -4.13
CA ASN A 314 23.99 -0.59 -5.05
C ASN A 314 24.62 0.79 -5.09
N GLU A 315 25.10 1.30 -3.93
CA GLU A 315 25.66 2.64 -3.80
C GLU A 315 26.89 2.67 -2.85
N PRO A 316 27.81 3.63 -3.01
CA PRO A 316 28.84 3.88 -2.01
C PRO A 316 28.21 4.20 -0.65
N GLY A 317 28.62 3.49 0.38
CA GLY A 317 27.99 3.57 1.72
C GLY A 317 28.54 4.63 2.65
N SER A 318 29.63 5.32 2.28
CA SER A 318 30.30 6.31 3.14
C SER A 318 31.13 7.31 2.33
N SER A 319 31.12 8.56 2.78
CA SER A 319 31.98 9.62 2.22
C SER A 319 33.44 9.57 2.73
N ILE A 320 33.70 8.85 3.84
CA ILE A 320 35.02 8.79 4.48
C ILE A 320 35.57 7.38 4.72
N MET A 321 34.77 6.33 4.51
CA MET A 321 35.17 4.92 4.64
C MET A 321 35.10 4.24 3.26
N PRO A 322 36.19 4.20 2.51
CA PRO A 322 36.20 3.63 1.16
C PRO A 322 35.82 2.14 1.17
N GLY A 323 34.94 1.74 0.25
CA GLY A 323 34.50 0.36 0.11
C GLY A 323 33.42 -0.10 1.11
N LYS A 324 32.93 0.80 1.99
CA LYS A 324 31.80 0.49 2.85
C LYS A 324 30.51 0.49 2.06
N VAL A 325 29.73 -0.59 2.18
CA VAL A 325 28.39 -0.74 1.58
C VAL A 325 27.36 -0.91 2.68
N ASN A 326 26.24 -0.21 2.56
CA ASN A 326 25.16 -0.23 3.54
C ASN A 326 23.95 -1.01 3.00
N PRO A 327 23.10 -1.57 3.88
CA PRO A 327 21.87 -2.24 3.48
C PRO A 327 20.75 -1.23 3.18
N THR A 328 20.96 -0.36 2.19
CA THR A 328 20.14 0.83 1.92
C THR A 328 18.69 0.50 1.58
N GLN A 329 18.45 -0.60 0.86
CA GLN A 329 17.08 -1.05 0.55
C GLN A 329 16.32 -1.48 1.81
N CYS A 330 17.00 -2.12 2.77
CA CYS A 330 16.41 -2.47 4.06
C CYS A 330 16.06 -1.22 4.87
N GLU A 331 16.93 -0.20 4.84
CA GLU A 331 16.70 1.07 5.53
C GLU A 331 15.51 1.81 4.94
N ALA A 332 15.45 1.94 3.62
CA ALA A 332 14.32 2.55 2.93
C ALA A 332 13.00 1.83 3.26
N MET A 333 13.00 0.49 3.20
CA MET A 333 11.82 -0.32 3.54
C MET A 333 11.35 -0.06 4.96
N THR A 334 12.24 -0.04 5.95
CA THR A 334 11.85 0.20 7.34
C THR A 334 11.30 1.62 7.55
N MET A 335 11.86 2.63 6.89
CA MET A 335 11.35 4.01 6.96
C MET A 335 9.93 4.13 6.38
N LEU A 336 9.70 3.58 5.19
CA LEU A 336 8.36 3.66 4.58
C LEU A 336 7.32 2.87 5.38
N CYS A 337 7.69 1.75 6.01
CA CYS A 337 6.81 1.01 6.91
C CYS A 337 6.39 1.86 8.12
N CYS A 338 7.32 2.63 8.71
CA CYS A 338 6.98 3.60 9.77
C CYS A 338 5.96 4.62 9.30
N GLN A 339 6.13 5.17 8.08
CA GLN A 339 5.19 6.14 7.52
C GLN A 339 3.79 5.53 7.32
N VAL A 340 3.71 4.31 6.81
CA VAL A 340 2.43 3.60 6.65
C VAL A 340 1.72 3.38 7.99
N MET A 341 2.46 3.02 9.03
CA MET A 341 1.91 2.88 10.38
C MET A 341 1.39 4.22 10.93
N GLY A 342 2.09 5.32 10.67
CA GLY A 342 1.63 6.67 11.01
C GLY A 342 0.37 7.06 10.24
N ASN A 343 0.31 6.74 8.96
CA ASN A 343 -0.87 6.96 8.13
C ASN A 343 -2.09 6.16 8.64
N ASP A 344 -1.87 4.95 9.15
CA ASP A 344 -2.94 4.14 9.75
C ASP A 344 -3.61 4.83 10.93
N VAL A 345 -2.85 5.49 11.77
CA VAL A 345 -3.39 6.29 12.87
C VAL A 345 -4.29 7.41 12.35
N ALA A 346 -3.83 8.16 11.35
CA ALA A 346 -4.61 9.24 10.74
C ALA A 346 -5.89 8.72 10.08
N VAL A 347 -5.81 7.64 9.31
CA VAL A 347 -6.98 7.01 8.65
C VAL A 347 -7.98 6.51 9.66
N ASN A 348 -7.53 5.83 10.72
CA ASN A 348 -8.41 5.30 11.76
C ASN A 348 -9.12 6.41 12.54
N MET A 349 -8.40 7.45 12.95
CA MET A 349 -9.00 8.61 13.65
C MET A 349 -9.97 9.35 12.74
N GLY A 350 -9.62 9.57 11.47
CA GLY A 350 -10.52 10.18 10.48
C GLY A 350 -11.78 9.34 10.25
N GLY A 351 -11.65 8.03 10.16
CA GLY A 351 -12.79 7.12 10.03
C GLY A 351 -13.72 7.16 11.25
N ALA A 352 -13.16 7.24 12.45
CA ALA A 352 -13.92 7.32 13.70
C ALA A 352 -14.64 8.65 13.95
N SER A 353 -14.34 9.68 13.13
CA SER A 353 -14.80 11.06 13.37
C SER A 353 -16.03 11.47 12.56
N GLY A 354 -16.77 10.52 11.96
CA GLY A 354 -18.03 10.77 11.27
C GLY A 354 -19.13 11.20 12.24
N ASN A 355 -20.04 12.06 11.76
CA ASN A 355 -21.19 12.52 12.54
C ASN A 355 -22.46 12.40 11.70
N PHE A 356 -23.45 11.68 12.22
CA PHE A 356 -24.72 11.44 11.56
C PHE A 356 -24.53 10.90 10.14
N GLU A 357 -24.99 11.60 9.09
CA GLU A 357 -25.04 11.12 7.72
C GLU A 357 -23.77 11.43 6.90
N LEU A 358 -22.71 12.00 7.51
CA LEU A 358 -21.49 12.35 6.77
C LEU A 358 -20.22 12.25 7.61
N ASN A 359 -19.17 11.69 7.00
CA ASN A 359 -17.80 11.83 7.45
C ASN A 359 -17.13 13.00 6.71
N VAL A 360 -16.52 13.91 7.45
CA VAL A 360 -15.87 15.12 6.91
C VAL A 360 -14.34 15.12 7.08
N PHE A 361 -13.72 13.94 7.01
CA PHE A 361 -12.26 13.73 7.04
C PHE A 361 -11.75 13.07 5.75
N ARG A 362 -12.58 13.01 4.73
CA ARG A 362 -12.37 12.25 3.50
C ARG A 362 -11.11 12.61 2.71
N PRO A 363 -10.78 13.89 2.47
CA PRO A 363 -9.56 14.24 1.72
C PRO A 363 -8.30 13.73 2.41
N MET A 364 -8.21 13.86 3.73
CA MET A 364 -7.07 13.36 4.52
C MET A 364 -7.03 11.83 4.52
N VAL A 365 -8.17 11.16 4.67
CA VAL A 365 -8.25 9.68 4.67
C VAL A 365 -7.73 9.11 3.36
N ILE A 366 -8.24 9.61 2.21
CA ILE A 366 -7.83 9.08 0.91
C ILE A 366 -6.38 9.44 0.56
N HIS A 367 -5.90 10.62 0.94
CA HIS A 367 -4.50 10.99 0.76
C HIS A 367 -3.57 10.02 1.46
N ASN A 368 -3.80 9.75 2.75
CA ASN A 368 -2.98 8.83 3.52
C ASN A 368 -3.10 7.38 3.02
N PHE A 369 -4.30 6.96 2.63
CA PHE A 369 -4.53 5.63 2.06
C PHE A 369 -3.71 5.41 0.79
N LEU A 370 -3.84 6.31 -0.19
CA LEU A 370 -3.14 6.20 -1.47
C LEU A 370 -1.62 6.37 -1.33
N GLN A 371 -1.16 7.22 -0.39
CA GLN A 371 0.26 7.31 -0.07
C GLN A 371 0.79 5.98 0.46
N SER A 372 0.07 5.33 1.37
CA SER A 372 0.46 4.02 1.92
C SER A 372 0.53 2.95 0.84
N VAL A 373 -0.45 2.89 -0.04
CA VAL A 373 -0.45 1.94 -1.18
C VAL A 373 0.78 2.15 -2.06
N ARG A 374 1.06 3.39 -2.44
CA ARG A 374 2.20 3.74 -3.30
C ARG A 374 3.52 3.43 -2.62
N LEU A 375 3.71 3.84 -1.35
CA LEU A 375 4.95 3.56 -0.61
C LEU A 375 5.23 2.06 -0.51
N LEU A 376 4.20 1.26 -0.21
CA LEU A 376 4.36 -0.20 -0.11
C LEU A 376 4.63 -0.83 -1.48
N ALA A 377 3.93 -0.40 -2.53
CA ALA A 377 4.13 -0.92 -3.88
C ALA A 377 5.55 -0.61 -4.39
N ASP A 378 5.92 0.67 -4.42
CA ASP A 378 7.24 1.13 -4.88
C ASP A 378 8.37 0.55 -4.01
N GLY A 379 8.14 0.49 -2.69
CA GLY A 379 9.10 -0.08 -1.75
C GLY A 379 9.33 -1.58 -1.96
N MET A 380 8.29 -2.36 -2.22
CA MET A 380 8.42 -3.79 -2.52
C MET A 380 9.10 -4.02 -3.88
N GLU A 381 8.78 -3.22 -4.89
CA GLU A 381 9.46 -3.27 -6.19
C GLU A 381 10.95 -3.01 -6.04
N SER A 382 11.32 -1.89 -5.41
CA SER A 382 12.72 -1.51 -5.19
C SER A 382 13.47 -2.55 -4.35
N PHE A 383 12.88 -3.01 -3.25
CA PHE A 383 13.49 -4.04 -2.39
C PHE A 383 13.64 -5.38 -3.13
N ASN A 384 12.66 -5.76 -3.93
CA ASN A 384 12.73 -6.99 -4.72
C ASN A 384 13.87 -6.93 -5.74
N GLU A 385 13.90 -5.90 -6.58
CA GLU A 385 14.85 -5.78 -7.69
C GLU A 385 16.29 -5.52 -7.22
N HIS A 386 16.45 -4.73 -6.15
CA HIS A 386 17.76 -4.26 -5.70
C HIS A 386 18.28 -4.92 -4.42
N CYS A 387 17.51 -5.84 -3.82
CA CYS A 387 17.93 -6.58 -2.64
C CYS A 387 17.55 -8.06 -2.73
N ALA A 388 16.26 -8.41 -2.75
CA ALA A 388 15.79 -9.78 -2.58
C ALA A 388 16.30 -10.73 -3.68
N VAL A 389 16.27 -10.30 -4.94
CA VAL A 389 16.75 -11.10 -6.09
C VAL A 389 18.23 -11.47 -5.93
N GLY A 390 19.02 -10.56 -5.34
CA GLY A 390 20.46 -10.73 -5.15
C GLY A 390 20.89 -11.30 -3.81
N ILE A 391 19.98 -11.79 -2.97
CA ILE A 391 20.35 -12.49 -1.73
C ILE A 391 21.06 -13.79 -2.06
N GLU A 392 22.30 -13.93 -1.57
CA GLU A 392 23.11 -15.15 -1.71
C GLU A 392 23.62 -15.64 -0.35
N PRO A 393 23.72 -16.96 -0.12
CA PRO A 393 24.23 -17.50 1.12
C PRO A 393 25.75 -17.42 1.19
N ASN A 394 26.31 -16.97 2.29
CA ASN A 394 27.72 -17.11 2.61
C ASN A 394 27.94 -18.47 3.29
N ARG A 395 28.05 -19.52 2.52
CA ARG A 395 28.13 -20.91 2.99
C ARG A 395 29.30 -21.14 3.96
N GLU A 396 30.44 -20.51 3.72
CA GLU A 396 31.61 -20.60 4.61
C GLU A 396 31.30 -20.02 5.98
N ARG A 397 30.74 -18.80 6.02
CA ARG A 397 30.38 -18.14 7.29
C ARG A 397 29.26 -18.89 8.01
N ILE A 398 28.27 -19.38 7.30
CA ILE A 398 27.19 -20.19 7.86
C ILE A 398 27.76 -21.46 8.52
N SER A 399 28.66 -22.16 7.82
CA SER A 399 29.31 -23.38 8.35
C SER A 399 30.18 -23.08 9.56
N GLN A 400 30.95 -22.00 9.54
CA GLN A 400 31.75 -21.56 10.68
C GLN A 400 30.89 -21.34 11.92
N LEU A 401 29.85 -20.51 11.80
CA LEU A 401 28.95 -20.20 12.93
C LEU A 401 28.21 -21.43 13.44
N LEU A 402 27.79 -22.33 12.54
CA LEU A 402 27.14 -23.58 12.92
C LEU A 402 28.08 -24.47 13.77
N ASN A 403 29.33 -24.61 13.35
CA ASN A 403 30.30 -25.45 14.06
C ASN A 403 30.75 -24.86 15.39
N GLU A 404 30.65 -23.55 15.58
CA GLU A 404 30.97 -22.84 16.83
C GLU A 404 29.79 -22.84 17.83
N SER A 405 28.58 -23.18 17.38
CA SER A 405 27.37 -23.10 18.21
C SER A 405 27.37 -24.11 19.33
N LEU A 406 27.18 -23.65 20.56
CA LEU A 406 27.02 -24.50 21.73
C LEU A 406 25.64 -25.16 21.81
N MET A 407 24.65 -24.65 21.05
CA MET A 407 23.27 -25.15 21.08
C MET A 407 23.09 -26.48 20.33
N LEU A 408 24.08 -26.91 19.56
CA LEU A 408 24.13 -28.26 19.00
C LEU A 408 24.11 -29.35 20.07
N VAL A 409 24.52 -29.03 21.30
CA VAL A 409 24.45 -29.92 22.46
C VAL A 409 23.02 -30.45 22.71
N THR A 410 22.00 -29.74 22.25
CA THR A 410 20.59 -30.16 22.37
C THR A 410 20.33 -31.54 21.77
N ALA A 411 21.07 -31.95 20.73
CA ALA A 411 21.00 -33.27 20.14
C ALA A 411 21.36 -34.41 21.17
N LEU A 412 22.19 -34.10 22.13
CA LEU A 412 22.63 -35.05 23.15
C LEU A 412 21.58 -35.30 24.24
N ASN A 413 20.56 -34.47 24.37
CA ASN A 413 19.55 -34.58 25.44
C ASN A 413 18.87 -35.95 25.47
N THR A 414 18.62 -36.53 24.30
CA THR A 414 17.97 -37.85 24.16
C THR A 414 18.89 -39.03 24.47
N HIS A 415 20.20 -38.83 24.49
CA HIS A 415 21.22 -39.87 24.71
C HIS A 415 21.80 -39.85 26.11
N ILE A 416 22.17 -38.68 26.64
CA ILE A 416 22.85 -38.56 27.92
C ILE A 416 22.06 -37.76 28.98
N GLY A 417 20.89 -37.20 28.59
CA GLY A 417 20.04 -36.38 29.45
C GLY A 417 20.43 -34.90 29.47
N TYR A 418 19.48 -34.05 29.86
CA TYR A 418 19.59 -32.59 29.85
C TYR A 418 20.75 -32.05 30.71
N ASP A 419 20.91 -32.60 31.92
CA ASP A 419 21.91 -32.09 32.88
C ASP A 419 23.34 -32.27 32.39
N LYS A 420 23.67 -33.46 31.84
CA LYS A 420 24.99 -33.74 31.27
C LYS A 420 25.24 -32.89 29.99
N ALA A 421 24.22 -32.73 29.16
CA ALA A 421 24.32 -31.87 27.99
C ALA A 421 24.57 -30.41 28.40
N ALA A 422 23.86 -29.91 29.40
CA ALA A 422 24.08 -28.58 29.96
C ALA A 422 25.49 -28.39 30.54
N GLU A 423 26.05 -29.45 31.19
CA GLU A 423 27.41 -29.41 31.72
C GLU A 423 28.46 -29.33 30.61
N ILE A 424 28.26 -30.05 29.51
CA ILE A 424 29.11 -29.98 28.31
C ILE A 424 29.12 -28.57 27.76
N ALA A 425 27.94 -27.96 27.55
CA ALA A 425 27.82 -26.62 27.02
C ALA A 425 28.48 -25.56 27.93
N LYS A 426 28.24 -25.62 29.25
CA LYS A 426 28.84 -24.70 30.23
C LYS A 426 30.34 -24.82 30.25
N LYS A 427 30.89 -26.06 30.19
CA LYS A 427 32.32 -26.29 30.14
C LYS A 427 32.94 -25.77 28.88
N ALA A 428 32.32 -26.05 27.72
CA ALA A 428 32.76 -25.55 26.42
C ALA A 428 32.83 -24.01 26.40
N HIS A 429 31.80 -23.36 26.92
CA HIS A 429 31.75 -21.90 27.00
C HIS A 429 32.85 -21.32 27.94
N LYS A 430 32.96 -21.87 29.16
CA LYS A 430 33.88 -21.39 30.15
C LYS A 430 35.36 -21.56 29.78
N GLU A 431 35.69 -22.65 29.10
CA GLU A 431 37.07 -23.00 28.74
C GLU A 431 37.41 -22.67 27.27
N GLY A 432 36.49 -22.06 26.52
CA GLY A 432 36.71 -21.73 25.09
C GLY A 432 36.92 -22.96 24.21
N LEU A 433 36.24 -24.09 24.54
CA LEU A 433 36.36 -25.39 23.85
C LEU A 433 35.18 -25.56 22.85
N THR A 434 35.38 -26.46 21.88
CA THR A 434 34.26 -27.03 21.12
C THR A 434 33.42 -27.92 22.01
N LEU A 435 32.14 -28.13 21.66
CA LEU A 435 31.27 -29.11 22.36
C LEU A 435 31.90 -30.49 22.40
N LYS A 436 32.47 -30.92 21.28
CA LYS A 436 33.17 -32.23 21.16
C LYS A 436 34.32 -32.35 22.15
N ALA A 437 35.22 -31.37 22.20
CA ALA A 437 36.33 -31.35 23.08
C ALA A 437 35.89 -31.34 24.56
N ALA A 438 34.86 -30.58 24.91
CA ALA A 438 34.29 -30.53 26.25
C ALA A 438 33.66 -31.90 26.66
N ALA A 439 32.89 -32.52 25.74
CA ALA A 439 32.26 -33.79 25.98
C ALA A 439 33.26 -34.92 26.23
N LEU A 440 34.31 -35.00 25.42
CA LEU A 440 35.39 -35.97 25.58
C LEU A 440 36.16 -35.74 26.90
N LYS A 441 36.43 -34.49 27.24
CA LYS A 441 37.14 -34.11 28.51
C LYS A 441 36.33 -34.46 29.75
N LEU A 442 34.99 -34.45 29.68
CA LEU A 442 34.08 -34.89 30.73
C LEU A 442 33.90 -36.40 30.77
N GLY A 443 34.30 -37.10 29.74
CA GLY A 443 34.17 -38.56 29.68
C GLY A 443 32.71 -39.04 29.55
N TYR A 444 31.81 -38.20 29.05
CA TYR A 444 30.39 -38.59 28.94
C TYR A 444 30.04 -39.40 27.70
N LEU A 445 30.89 -39.32 26.66
CA LEU A 445 30.74 -40.04 25.40
C LEU A 445 32.07 -40.11 24.64
N SER A 446 32.16 -41.04 23.70
CA SER A 446 33.29 -41.16 22.79
C SER A 446 33.19 -40.18 21.62
N GLU A 447 34.29 -40.08 20.83
CA GLU A 447 34.30 -39.26 19.62
C GLU A 447 33.33 -39.80 18.56
N GLU A 448 33.24 -41.11 18.42
CA GLU A 448 32.32 -41.80 17.53
C GLU A 448 30.88 -41.47 17.89
N GLU A 449 30.51 -41.62 19.17
CA GLU A 449 29.16 -41.30 19.68
C GLU A 449 28.82 -39.82 19.47
N PHE A 450 29.79 -38.91 19.71
CA PHE A 450 29.54 -37.48 19.42
C PHE A 450 29.23 -37.25 17.94
N ASN A 451 30.03 -37.78 17.04
CA ASN A 451 29.88 -37.61 15.61
C ASN A 451 28.59 -38.26 15.07
N GLU A 452 28.15 -39.36 15.69
CA GLU A 452 26.91 -40.04 15.33
C GLU A 452 25.66 -39.29 15.80
N TRP A 453 25.69 -38.71 17.01
CA TRP A 453 24.53 -38.11 17.65
C TRP A 453 24.39 -36.60 17.39
N VAL A 454 25.49 -35.86 17.18
CA VAL A 454 25.45 -34.42 16.89
C VAL A 454 25.56 -34.19 15.39
N ARG A 455 24.40 -34.29 14.73
CA ARG A 455 24.27 -34.08 13.29
C ARG A 455 23.27 -32.96 13.02
N PRO A 456 23.77 -31.74 12.77
CA PRO A 456 22.90 -30.54 12.60
C PRO A 456 21.83 -30.74 11.52
N GLU A 457 22.13 -31.48 10.46
CA GLU A 457 21.20 -31.77 9.37
C GLU A 457 20.00 -32.65 9.80
N GLU A 458 20.11 -33.39 10.90
CA GLU A 458 19.03 -34.15 11.48
C GLU A 458 18.21 -33.39 12.53
N MET A 459 18.69 -32.18 12.92
CA MET A 459 18.04 -31.33 13.93
C MET A 459 17.02 -30.35 13.33
N VAL A 460 16.92 -30.25 12.03
CA VAL A 460 16.10 -29.24 11.32
C VAL A 460 14.66 -29.72 11.02
N GLY A 461 14.32 -30.95 11.39
CA GLY A 461 13.03 -31.56 11.05
C GLY A 461 12.84 -31.81 9.55
N SER A 462 11.75 -32.42 9.19
CA SER A 462 11.35 -32.56 7.78
C SER A 462 10.45 -31.40 7.40
N MET A 463 10.83 -30.62 6.37
CA MET A 463 9.86 -29.76 5.71
C MET A 463 8.80 -30.67 5.08
N LYS A 464 7.63 -30.80 5.70
CA LYS A 464 6.48 -31.34 4.99
C LYS A 464 6.13 -30.32 3.89
N ARG A 465 6.39 -30.71 2.66
CA ARG A 465 5.99 -29.99 1.45
C ARG A 465 4.47 -29.92 1.31
#